data_3588f7430ed9e07077da88cc34e58c3a
#
_entry.id   3588f7430ed9e07077da88cc34e58c3a
#
_cell.length_a   1.000
_cell.length_b   1.000
_cell.length_c   1.000
_cell.angle_alpha   90.00
_cell.angle_beta   90.00
_cell.angle_gamma   90.00
#
_symmetry.space_group_name_H-M   'P 1'
#
loop_
_entity.id
_entity.type
_entity.pdbx_description
1 polymer ?
#
loop_
_entity_poly.entity_id
_entity_poly.type
_entity_poly.pdbx_seq_one_letter_code
_entity_poly.pdbx_strand_id
1 'polypeptide(L)'
;MSVSRTLAVIAAGSAVALLVTGSAGSAPPHAAPGNPDPGLFAHPGTNPYFPLTPGLVTRLRGTDEGEHYGENVTVTTRHRTIVGVRTTVVDDVVHRADGTLAERTRDWYATDQDGNVWYFGEDTATYDDTGHLEGREGSWEAGVDGAVAGIVMPADPRPSTAAYMEHAKGEAEDQSWVVQRLPSVRTPGGTYDHVVRTLEWTRLEPDVVSMKFYARGLGIVLERDLSGGDEHFWLVASAGP
;
A
#
# COMPACT_ATOMS: atom_id res chain seq x y z
N MET A 1 3.22 0.04 29.20
CA MET A 1 3.77 0.87 28.13
C MET A 1 3.28 0.21 26.86
N SER A 2 2.19 0.72 26.33
CA SER A 2 1.60 0.26 25.04
C SER A 2 2.47 0.83 23.94
N VAL A 3 3.06 -0.03 23.14
CA VAL A 3 3.73 0.37 21.90
C VAL A 3 2.59 0.46 20.89
N SER A 4 2.13 1.67 20.57
CA SER A 4 1.21 1.86 19.45
C SER A 4 1.89 1.36 18.19
N ARG A 5 1.36 0.28 17.63
CA ARG A 5 1.69 -0.12 16.26
C ARG A 5 0.92 0.80 15.33
N THR A 6 1.62 1.38 14.39
CA THR A 6 1.03 2.17 13.32
C THR A 6 0.10 1.26 12.50
N LEU A 7 -1.10 1.72 12.23
CA LEU A 7 -2.02 1.05 11.31
C LEU A 7 -1.30 0.83 9.97
N ALA A 8 -1.10 -0.41 9.60
CA ALA A 8 -0.42 -0.77 8.35
C ALA A 8 -1.39 -0.70 7.16
N VAL A 9 -1.90 0.48 6.89
CA VAL A 9 -2.47 0.80 5.59
C VAL A 9 -1.32 1.19 4.69
N ILE A 10 -0.64 0.20 4.09
CA ILE A 10 0.54 0.39 3.22
C ILE A 10 1.56 1.37 3.85
N ALA A 11 1.90 1.22 5.10
CA ALA A 11 2.98 1.97 5.72
C ALA A 11 3.90 1.01 6.48
N ALA A 12 5.16 1.03 6.11
CA ALA A 12 6.20 0.21 6.68
C ALA A 12 6.45 0.52 8.16
N GLY A 13 6.56 -0.54 8.91
CA GLY A 13 6.64 -0.53 10.36
C GLY A 13 7.89 0.06 10.98
N SER A 14 7.79 0.30 12.26
CA SER A 14 8.82 0.84 13.13
C SER A 14 9.98 -0.14 13.33
N ALA A 15 11.20 0.28 13.03
CA ALA A 15 12.42 -0.51 13.17
C ALA A 15 12.81 -0.69 14.64
N VAL A 16 12.77 -1.93 15.14
CA VAL A 16 13.58 -2.37 16.28
C VAL A 16 14.79 -3.12 15.73
N ALA A 17 15.95 -2.51 15.76
CA ALA A 17 17.20 -3.11 15.31
C ALA A 17 17.65 -4.23 16.25
N LEU A 18 17.52 -5.48 15.86
CA LEU A 18 18.24 -6.60 16.46
C LEU A 18 19.48 -6.92 15.61
N LEU A 19 20.65 -6.68 16.17
CA LEU A 19 21.93 -7.07 15.59
C LEU A 19 22.08 -8.60 15.65
N VAL A 20 21.92 -9.28 14.54
CA VAL A 20 22.35 -10.68 14.37
C VAL A 20 23.54 -10.70 13.43
N THR A 21 24.71 -11.00 13.97
CA THR A 21 25.93 -11.24 13.19
C THR A 21 25.95 -12.66 12.64
N GLY A 22 25.57 -12.83 11.39
CA GLY A 22 25.69 -14.10 10.65
C GLY A 22 26.46 -13.87 9.35
N SER A 23 27.61 -14.53 9.19
CA SER A 23 28.39 -14.51 7.97
C SER A 23 27.65 -15.30 6.87
N ALA A 24 27.09 -14.62 5.89
CA ALA A 24 26.53 -15.23 4.70
C ALA A 24 27.45 -14.97 3.51
N GLY A 25 27.76 -16.03 2.76
CA GLY A 25 28.56 -15.96 1.54
C GLY A 25 27.91 -15.06 0.51
N SER A 26 28.72 -14.17 -0.08
CA SER A 26 28.30 -13.17 -1.04
C SER A 26 27.84 -13.82 -2.36
N ALA A 27 26.53 -13.82 -2.62
CA ALA A 27 26.02 -13.83 -3.99
C ALA A 27 26.46 -12.52 -4.68
N PRO A 28 26.72 -12.53 -6.02
CA PRO A 28 27.06 -11.30 -6.73
C PRO A 28 25.93 -10.27 -6.54
N PRO A 29 26.26 -8.99 -6.33
CA PRO A 29 25.26 -7.98 -6.16
C PRO A 29 24.41 -7.90 -7.43
N HIS A 30 23.14 -8.27 -7.35
CA HIS A 30 22.18 -7.77 -8.33
C HIS A 30 22.22 -6.26 -8.17
N ALA A 31 22.46 -5.54 -9.27
CA ALA A 31 22.33 -4.09 -9.27
C ALA A 31 20.95 -3.77 -8.68
N ALA A 32 20.91 -2.87 -7.70
CA ALA A 32 19.63 -2.41 -7.16
C ALA A 32 18.78 -1.92 -8.33
N PRO A 33 17.49 -2.28 -8.43
CA PRO A 33 16.62 -1.78 -9.47
C PRO A 33 16.68 -0.25 -9.43
N GLY A 34 16.90 0.40 -10.59
CA GLY A 34 16.81 1.85 -10.71
C GLY A 34 15.35 2.29 -10.83
N ASN A 35 15.06 3.55 -10.59
CA ASN A 35 13.75 4.12 -10.88
C ASN A 35 13.36 3.88 -12.34
N PRO A 36 12.06 3.68 -12.65
CA PRO A 36 11.59 3.44 -14.00
C PRO A 36 11.85 4.64 -14.93
N ASP A 37 12.01 4.37 -16.23
CA ASP A 37 12.13 5.42 -17.25
C ASP A 37 10.82 6.24 -17.30
N PRO A 38 10.87 7.57 -17.11
CA PRO A 38 9.70 8.44 -17.21
C PRO A 38 8.95 8.33 -18.56
N GLY A 39 9.64 7.95 -19.62
CA GLY A 39 9.04 7.72 -20.94
C GLY A 39 7.95 6.64 -20.94
N LEU A 40 8.00 5.66 -20.04
CA LEU A 40 6.99 4.63 -19.88
C LEU A 40 5.62 5.18 -19.42
N PHE A 41 5.60 6.40 -18.86
CA PHE A 41 4.39 7.04 -18.32
C PHE A 41 3.84 8.15 -19.24
N ALA A 42 4.40 8.35 -20.44
CA ALA A 42 3.95 9.37 -21.38
C ALA A 42 2.51 9.12 -21.90
N HIS A 43 2.12 7.84 -21.98
CA HIS A 43 0.80 7.40 -22.43
C HIS A 43 0.28 6.35 -21.46
N PRO A 44 -0.23 6.75 -20.27
CA PRO A 44 -0.61 5.81 -19.24
C PRO A 44 -1.73 4.87 -19.69
N GLY A 45 -1.55 3.59 -19.42
CA GLY A 45 -2.59 2.58 -19.54
C GLY A 45 -3.60 2.69 -18.40
N THR A 46 -4.40 1.64 -18.23
CA THR A 46 -5.35 1.52 -17.10
C THR A 46 -5.16 0.18 -16.41
N ASN A 47 -5.34 0.17 -15.09
CA ASN A 47 -5.36 -1.05 -14.31
C ASN A 47 -6.75 -1.23 -13.68
N PRO A 48 -7.46 -2.33 -13.99
CA PRO A 48 -8.81 -2.51 -13.46
C PRO A 48 -8.83 -2.87 -11.96
N TYR A 49 -7.74 -3.36 -11.40
CA TYR A 49 -7.65 -3.78 -10.00
C TYR A 49 -7.08 -2.70 -9.08
N PHE A 50 -6.47 -1.66 -9.66
CA PHE A 50 -5.98 -0.50 -8.93
C PHE A 50 -6.31 0.77 -9.73
N PRO A 51 -7.60 1.17 -9.77
CA PRO A 51 -8.05 2.28 -10.60
C PRO A 51 -7.58 3.62 -10.05
N LEU A 52 -6.81 4.38 -10.83
CA LEU A 52 -6.42 5.76 -10.52
C LEU A 52 -7.37 6.77 -11.18
N THR A 53 -8.67 6.51 -11.11
CA THR A 53 -9.71 7.38 -11.69
C THR A 53 -10.00 8.55 -10.74
N PRO A 54 -9.70 9.80 -11.12
CA PRO A 54 -9.93 10.95 -10.25
C PRO A 54 -11.39 11.07 -9.82
N GLY A 55 -11.62 11.27 -8.53
CA GLY A 55 -12.96 11.32 -7.92
C GLY A 55 -13.48 9.97 -7.41
N LEU A 56 -12.80 8.86 -7.68
CA LEU A 56 -13.11 7.60 -7.02
C LEU A 56 -12.83 7.73 -5.52
N VAL A 57 -13.82 7.39 -4.71
CA VAL A 57 -13.71 7.31 -3.24
C VAL A 57 -14.16 5.93 -2.81
N THR A 58 -13.32 5.24 -2.07
CA THR A 58 -13.66 3.98 -1.38
C THR A 58 -13.65 4.20 0.13
N ARG A 59 -14.57 3.56 0.83
CA ARG A 59 -14.67 3.60 2.28
C ARG A 59 -14.60 2.19 2.83
N LEU A 60 -13.64 1.97 3.70
CA LEU A 60 -13.47 0.72 4.40
C LEU A 60 -13.83 0.90 5.88
N ARG A 61 -14.15 -0.19 6.54
CA ARG A 61 -14.26 -0.30 7.99
C ARG A 61 -13.50 -1.52 8.43
N GLY A 62 -12.93 -1.44 9.62
CA GLY A 62 -12.17 -2.57 10.13
C GLY A 62 -11.87 -2.46 11.60
N THR A 63 -11.01 -3.40 12.00
CA THR A 63 -10.46 -3.50 13.34
C THR A 63 -8.96 -3.72 13.24
N ASP A 64 -8.23 -3.17 14.18
CA ASP A 64 -6.82 -3.44 14.43
C ASP A 64 -6.58 -3.34 15.94
N GLU A 65 -5.86 -4.29 16.54
CA GLU A 65 -5.62 -4.42 17.98
C GLU A 65 -6.91 -4.36 18.83
N GLY A 66 -8.03 -4.82 18.27
CA GLY A 66 -9.35 -4.80 18.90
C GLY A 66 -10.09 -3.46 18.84
N GLU A 67 -9.46 -2.41 18.32
CA GLU A 67 -10.07 -1.10 18.11
C GLU A 67 -10.76 -1.03 16.74
N HIS A 68 -11.77 -0.15 16.61
CA HIS A 68 -12.52 0.03 15.38
C HIS A 68 -12.09 1.27 14.63
N TYR A 69 -11.97 1.13 13.30
CA TYR A 69 -11.54 2.20 12.40
C TYR A 69 -12.45 2.34 11.18
N GLY A 70 -12.42 3.54 10.61
CA GLY A 70 -12.97 3.83 9.30
C GLY A 70 -11.93 4.51 8.43
N GLU A 71 -11.76 4.02 7.22
CA GLU A 71 -10.77 4.49 6.26
C GLU A 71 -11.47 5.07 5.02
N ASN A 72 -10.93 6.14 4.47
CA ASN A 72 -11.40 6.77 3.24
C ASN A 72 -10.23 6.96 2.29
N VAL A 73 -10.22 6.20 1.21
CA VAL A 73 -9.24 6.33 0.12
C VAL A 73 -9.85 7.15 -0.99
N THR A 74 -9.18 8.24 -1.38
CA THR A 74 -9.69 9.18 -2.40
C THR A 74 -8.65 9.37 -3.51
N VAL A 75 -8.96 8.96 -4.72
CA VAL A 75 -8.16 9.31 -5.90
C VAL A 75 -8.43 10.77 -6.26
N THR A 76 -7.45 11.63 -6.03
CA THR A 76 -7.61 13.08 -6.23
C THR A 76 -7.32 13.51 -7.68
N THR A 77 -7.57 14.76 -7.99
CA THR A 77 -7.13 15.41 -9.23
C THR A 77 -5.73 16.01 -9.12
N ARG A 78 -5.11 15.92 -7.94
CA ARG A 78 -3.78 16.46 -7.68
C ARG A 78 -2.70 15.54 -8.23
N HIS A 79 -1.58 16.14 -8.58
CA HIS A 79 -0.42 15.43 -9.11
C HIS A 79 0.86 15.93 -8.43
N ARG A 80 1.86 15.05 -8.37
CA ARG A 80 3.23 15.38 -7.98
C ARG A 80 4.18 14.82 -9.05
N THR A 81 5.25 15.54 -9.35
CA THR A 81 6.29 15.01 -10.25
C THR A 81 7.42 14.45 -9.41
N ILE A 82 7.69 13.15 -9.53
CA ILE A 82 8.72 12.41 -8.79
C ILE A 82 9.59 11.69 -9.82
N VAL A 83 10.91 11.85 -9.74
CA VAL A 83 11.90 11.31 -10.69
C VAL A 83 11.49 11.47 -12.17
N GLY A 84 10.84 12.60 -12.50
CA GLY A 84 10.38 12.90 -13.86
C GLY A 84 9.03 12.31 -14.25
N VAL A 85 8.40 11.51 -13.40
CA VAL A 85 7.07 10.92 -13.62
C VAL A 85 6.00 11.78 -12.95
N ARG A 86 4.90 12.06 -13.69
CA ARG A 86 3.73 12.74 -13.14
C ARG A 86 2.83 11.72 -12.43
N THR A 87 2.87 11.69 -11.11
CA THR A 87 2.07 10.81 -10.29
C THR A 87 0.71 11.40 -9.95
N THR A 88 -0.28 10.55 -9.70
CA THR A 88 -1.56 10.90 -9.10
C THR A 88 -1.44 10.84 -7.59
N VAL A 89 -1.94 11.87 -6.90
CA VAL A 89 -2.03 11.87 -5.43
C VAL A 89 -3.31 11.17 -5.01
N VAL A 90 -3.17 10.15 -4.18
CA VAL A 90 -4.28 9.49 -3.49
C VAL A 90 -4.23 9.93 -2.03
N ASP A 91 -5.35 10.40 -1.47
CA ASP A 91 -5.46 10.67 -0.05
C ASP A 91 -6.05 9.43 0.63
N ASP A 92 -5.36 8.94 1.62
CA ASP A 92 -5.85 7.93 2.55
C ASP A 92 -5.99 8.54 3.95
N VAL A 93 -7.14 8.35 4.56
CA VAL A 93 -7.46 8.96 5.85
C VAL A 93 -8.18 7.98 6.74
N VAL A 94 -7.55 7.64 7.86
CA VAL A 94 -8.05 6.69 8.84
C VAL A 94 -8.53 7.45 10.09
N HIS A 95 -9.73 7.11 10.55
CA HIS A 95 -10.33 7.65 11.77
C HIS A 95 -10.67 6.52 12.74
N ARG A 96 -10.50 6.78 14.01
CA ARG A 96 -11.01 5.93 15.10
C ARG A 96 -12.54 5.97 15.15
N ALA A 97 -13.14 5.05 15.89
CA ALA A 97 -14.60 4.93 16.02
C ALA A 97 -15.28 6.20 16.55
N ASP A 98 -14.59 7.01 17.35
CA ASP A 98 -15.08 8.28 17.87
C ASP A 98 -14.95 9.45 16.88
N GLY A 99 -14.34 9.21 15.71
CA GLY A 99 -14.08 10.20 14.67
C GLY A 99 -12.75 10.93 14.81
N THR A 100 -11.93 10.61 15.81
CA THR A 100 -10.59 11.18 15.95
C THR A 100 -9.70 10.67 14.81
N LEU A 101 -8.89 11.56 14.21
CA LEU A 101 -7.94 11.20 13.17
C LEU A 101 -6.88 10.27 13.75
N ALA A 102 -6.67 9.10 13.12
CA ALA A 102 -5.63 8.15 13.48
C ALA A 102 -4.43 8.28 12.54
N GLU A 103 -4.70 8.36 11.24
CA GLU A 103 -3.66 8.46 10.22
C GLU A 103 -4.13 9.28 9.03
N ARG A 104 -3.18 9.94 8.37
CA ARG A 104 -3.37 10.56 7.06
C ARG A 104 -2.14 10.31 6.21
N THR A 105 -2.34 9.67 5.08
CA THR A 105 -1.32 9.40 4.09
C THR A 105 -1.65 10.05 2.75
N ARG A 106 -0.64 10.48 2.03
CA ARG A 106 -0.70 10.94 0.65
C ARG A 106 0.21 10.09 -0.19
N ASP A 107 -0.36 9.18 -0.88
CA ASP A 107 0.33 8.26 -1.76
C ASP A 107 0.53 8.84 -3.15
N TRP A 108 1.61 8.44 -3.82
CA TRP A 108 1.92 8.89 -5.18
C TRP A 108 2.04 7.70 -6.12
N TYR A 109 1.00 7.49 -6.93
CA TYR A 109 0.92 6.40 -7.91
C TYR A 109 0.95 6.90 -9.35
N ALA A 110 1.48 6.07 -10.25
CA ALA A 110 1.34 6.29 -11.69
C ALA A 110 1.14 4.96 -12.42
N THR A 111 0.35 4.97 -13.49
CA THR A 111 0.19 3.82 -14.36
C THR A 111 1.10 3.97 -15.57
N ASP A 112 1.93 2.96 -15.87
CA ASP A 112 2.73 2.94 -17.08
C ASP A 112 1.90 2.61 -18.32
N GLN A 113 2.51 2.66 -19.51
CA GLN A 113 1.84 2.38 -20.79
C GLN A 113 1.29 0.95 -20.91
N ASP A 114 1.85 -0.01 -20.19
CA ASP A 114 1.45 -1.40 -20.18
C ASP A 114 0.31 -1.67 -19.18
N GLY A 115 0.02 -0.72 -18.28
CA GLY A 115 -1.02 -0.80 -17.26
C GLY A 115 -0.52 -1.29 -15.89
N ASN A 116 0.80 -1.39 -15.66
CA ASN A 116 1.30 -1.60 -14.29
C ASN A 116 1.11 -0.32 -13.48
N VAL A 117 0.68 -0.45 -12.24
CA VAL A 117 0.62 0.67 -11.29
C VAL A 117 1.88 0.67 -10.45
N TRP A 118 2.58 1.78 -10.48
CA TRP A 118 3.81 2.02 -9.76
C TRP A 118 3.57 2.92 -8.55
N TYR A 119 4.24 2.61 -7.45
CA TYR A 119 4.25 3.39 -6.23
C TYR A 119 5.55 4.18 -6.13
N PHE A 120 5.43 5.50 -5.99
CA PHE A 120 6.56 6.44 -6.00
C PHE A 120 6.86 7.02 -4.63
N GLY A 121 6.09 6.66 -3.61
CA GLY A 121 6.26 7.11 -2.25
C GLY A 121 5.01 7.65 -1.60
N GLU A 122 5.17 8.07 -0.36
CA GLU A 122 4.09 8.59 0.48
C GLU A 122 4.58 9.67 1.45
N ASP A 123 3.62 10.48 1.93
CA ASP A 123 3.76 11.42 3.05
C ASP A 123 2.73 11.05 4.11
N THR A 124 3.15 10.23 5.07
CA THR A 124 2.34 9.69 6.16
C THR A 124 2.45 10.55 7.42
N ALA A 125 1.37 10.63 8.16
CA ALA A 125 1.30 11.25 9.48
C ALA A 125 0.34 10.48 10.38
N THR A 126 0.84 10.00 11.52
CA THR A 126 0.08 9.33 12.56
C THR A 126 -0.27 10.28 13.69
N TYR A 127 -1.40 10.03 14.37
CA TYR A 127 -1.94 10.90 15.40
C TYR A 127 -2.34 10.09 16.63
N ASP A 128 -2.07 10.64 17.81
CA ASP A 128 -2.47 10.06 19.07
C ASP A 128 -4.01 10.13 19.31
N ASP A 129 -4.50 9.55 20.39
CA ASP A 129 -5.93 9.51 20.76
C ASP A 129 -6.53 10.90 21.01
N THR A 130 -5.71 11.93 21.12
CA THR A 130 -6.14 13.31 21.31
C THR A 130 -6.05 14.12 20.03
N GLY A 131 -5.62 13.49 18.90
CA GLY A 131 -5.50 14.10 17.58
C GLY A 131 -4.23 14.93 17.38
N HIS A 132 -3.22 14.81 18.26
CA HIS A 132 -1.92 15.44 18.06
C HIS A 132 -1.03 14.56 17.19
N LEU A 133 -0.23 15.19 16.33
CA LEU A 133 0.77 14.50 15.51
C LEU A 133 1.72 13.71 16.39
N GLU A 134 1.80 12.39 16.16
CA GLU A 134 2.69 11.47 16.87
C GLU A 134 3.97 11.18 16.08
N GLY A 135 3.84 10.89 14.77
CA GLY A 135 4.96 10.53 13.92
C GLY A 135 4.74 10.74 12.43
N ARG A 136 5.78 10.43 11.64
CA ARG A 136 5.80 10.42 10.18
C ARG A 136 6.62 9.25 9.64
N GLU A 137 6.78 8.22 10.46
CA GLU A 137 7.47 7.00 10.09
C GLU A 137 6.79 6.36 8.85
N GLY A 138 7.57 5.74 7.98
CA GLY A 138 7.11 5.17 6.72
C GLY A 138 7.09 6.15 5.55
N SER A 139 7.21 7.47 5.77
CA SER A 139 7.23 8.44 4.66
C SER A 139 8.49 8.30 3.82
N TRP A 140 8.34 8.18 2.51
CA TRP A 140 9.44 8.06 1.57
C TRP A 140 9.11 8.63 0.20
N GLU A 141 10.12 8.88 -0.64
CA GLU A 141 9.95 9.36 -2.01
C GLU A 141 11.00 8.74 -2.93
N ALA A 142 10.60 8.19 -4.05
CA ALA A 142 11.50 7.63 -5.04
C ALA A 142 12.52 8.67 -5.53
N GLY A 143 13.82 8.28 -5.55
CA GLY A 143 14.93 9.15 -5.88
C GLY A 143 15.51 9.92 -4.69
N VAL A 144 14.91 9.88 -3.51
CA VAL A 144 15.43 10.44 -2.27
C VAL A 144 16.10 9.33 -1.47
N ASP A 145 17.27 9.58 -0.90
CA ASP A 145 18.04 8.65 -0.04
C ASP A 145 18.22 7.23 -0.61
N GLY A 146 18.20 7.12 -1.95
CA GLY A 146 18.34 5.84 -2.66
C GLY A 146 17.06 5.02 -2.80
N ALA A 147 15.92 5.58 -2.41
CA ALA A 147 14.63 4.93 -2.58
C ALA A 147 14.25 4.79 -4.07
N VAL A 148 13.58 3.70 -4.41
CA VAL A 148 13.19 3.33 -5.77
C VAL A 148 11.71 2.96 -5.82
N ALA A 149 11.01 3.46 -6.84
CA ALA A 149 9.61 3.11 -7.08
C ALA A 149 9.44 1.61 -7.37
N GLY A 150 8.35 1.02 -6.91
CA GLY A 150 8.00 -0.38 -7.14
C GLY A 150 6.63 -0.55 -7.78
N ILE A 151 6.25 -1.80 -8.08
CA ILE A 151 4.96 -2.12 -8.70
C ILE A 151 4.00 -2.60 -7.63
N VAL A 152 2.98 -1.79 -7.33
CA VAL A 152 1.91 -2.15 -6.39
C VAL A 152 0.88 -3.08 -7.04
N MET A 153 0.59 -2.91 -8.34
CA MET A 153 -0.32 -3.79 -9.06
C MET A 153 0.17 -4.01 -10.50
N PRO A 154 0.52 -5.25 -10.87
CA PRO A 154 0.88 -5.58 -12.26
C PRO A 154 -0.29 -5.38 -13.23
N ALA A 155 0.00 -5.07 -14.49
CA ALA A 155 -1.00 -4.95 -15.56
C ALA A 155 -1.82 -6.23 -15.76
N ASP A 156 -1.15 -7.38 -15.64
CA ASP A 156 -1.77 -8.70 -15.69
C ASP A 156 -1.38 -9.50 -14.43
N PRO A 157 -2.10 -9.32 -13.30
CA PRO A 157 -1.78 -9.94 -12.03
C PRO A 157 -2.08 -11.44 -12.07
N ARG A 158 -1.08 -12.25 -12.47
CA ARG A 158 -1.18 -13.71 -12.55
C ARG A 158 -0.65 -14.36 -11.28
N PRO A 159 -1.20 -15.50 -10.86
CA PRO A 159 -0.60 -16.29 -9.78
C PRO A 159 0.89 -16.54 -10.04
N SER A 160 1.68 -16.42 -8.96
CA SER A 160 3.15 -16.45 -8.96
C SER A 160 3.85 -15.18 -9.46
N THR A 161 3.14 -14.10 -9.75
CA THR A 161 3.76 -12.78 -9.95
C THR A 161 4.11 -12.19 -8.59
N ALA A 162 5.39 -11.91 -8.37
CA ALA A 162 5.89 -11.22 -7.17
C ALA A 162 6.55 -9.89 -7.57
N ALA A 163 6.44 -8.88 -6.73
CA ALA A 163 7.03 -7.58 -6.96
C ALA A 163 7.47 -6.93 -5.63
N TYR A 164 8.49 -6.08 -5.69
CA TYR A 164 8.68 -5.04 -4.69
C TYR A 164 7.67 -3.94 -4.97
N MET A 165 6.88 -3.59 -3.97
CA MET A 165 5.94 -2.48 -4.02
C MET A 165 6.66 -1.19 -3.67
N GLU A 166 7.61 -1.28 -2.74
CA GLU A 166 8.39 -0.20 -2.19
C GLU A 166 9.84 -0.63 -1.99
N HIS A 167 10.76 0.29 -2.18
CA HIS A 167 12.16 0.03 -1.91
C HIS A 167 12.86 1.29 -1.38
N ALA A 168 12.54 1.64 -0.15
CA ALA A 168 13.21 2.67 0.65
C ALA A 168 13.85 1.98 1.86
N LYS A 169 15.17 1.76 1.79
CA LYS A 169 15.89 0.92 2.76
C LYS A 169 15.71 1.39 4.20
N GLY A 170 15.12 0.54 5.04
CA GLY A 170 14.88 0.77 6.46
C GLY A 170 13.65 1.61 6.77
N GLU A 171 12.93 2.10 5.75
CA GLU A 171 11.71 2.90 5.88
C GLU A 171 10.49 2.17 5.29
N ALA A 172 10.61 1.68 4.03
CA ALA A 172 9.54 1.00 3.32
C ALA A 172 10.14 -0.07 2.39
N GLU A 173 9.91 -1.35 2.68
CA GLU A 173 10.49 -2.48 1.94
C GLU A 173 9.43 -3.53 1.57
N ASP A 174 8.23 -3.09 1.27
CA ASP A 174 7.08 -3.95 1.05
C ASP A 174 7.14 -4.71 -0.26
N GLN A 175 6.74 -5.96 -0.17
CA GLN A 175 6.70 -6.91 -1.26
C GLN A 175 5.31 -7.52 -1.37
N SER A 176 4.89 -7.83 -2.59
CA SER A 176 3.64 -8.51 -2.86
C SER A 176 3.84 -9.76 -3.68
N TRP A 177 2.93 -10.71 -3.51
CA TRP A 177 2.82 -11.90 -4.32
C TRP A 177 1.35 -12.14 -4.71
N VAL A 178 1.06 -12.11 -6.00
CA VAL A 178 -0.25 -12.52 -6.51
C VAL A 178 -0.38 -14.02 -6.34
N VAL A 179 -1.28 -14.46 -5.47
CA VAL A 179 -1.45 -15.88 -5.16
C VAL A 179 -2.64 -16.51 -5.86
N GLN A 180 -3.66 -15.72 -6.20
CA GLN A 180 -4.86 -16.28 -6.83
C GLN A 180 -5.70 -15.21 -7.55
N ARG A 181 -6.36 -15.65 -8.63
CA ARG A 181 -7.55 -14.99 -9.18
C ARG A 181 -8.79 -15.77 -8.76
N LEU A 182 -9.75 -15.05 -8.21
CA LEU A 182 -10.99 -15.64 -7.69
C LEU A 182 -12.17 -15.19 -8.57
N PRO A 183 -13.16 -16.06 -8.85
CA PRO A 183 -14.38 -15.64 -9.52
C PRO A 183 -15.14 -14.61 -8.68
N SER A 184 -15.16 -14.79 -7.36
CA SER A 184 -15.75 -13.83 -6.42
C SER A 184 -15.17 -13.99 -5.01
N VAL A 185 -15.36 -12.95 -4.18
CA VAL A 185 -15.12 -12.99 -2.73
C VAL A 185 -16.35 -12.41 -2.00
N ARG A 186 -16.70 -13.02 -0.89
CA ARG A 186 -17.71 -12.50 0.04
C ARG A 186 -17.03 -11.86 1.23
N THR A 187 -17.41 -10.62 1.53
CA THR A 187 -16.93 -9.85 2.68
C THR A 187 -18.12 -9.39 3.52
N PRO A 188 -17.93 -8.85 4.72
CA PRO A 188 -19.02 -8.22 5.48
C PRO A 188 -19.72 -7.10 4.72
N GLY A 189 -19.02 -6.39 3.82
CA GLY A 189 -19.56 -5.29 3.02
C GLY A 189 -20.30 -5.72 1.75
N GLY A 190 -20.14 -6.98 1.30
CA GLY A 190 -20.80 -7.47 0.08
C GLY A 190 -20.11 -8.63 -0.61
N THR A 191 -20.52 -8.90 -1.85
CA THR A 191 -19.88 -9.87 -2.74
C THR A 191 -19.30 -9.14 -3.93
N TYR A 192 -18.04 -9.42 -4.25
CA TYR A 192 -17.29 -8.78 -5.33
C TYR A 192 -16.79 -9.84 -6.29
N ASP A 193 -16.95 -9.60 -7.59
CA ASP A 193 -16.57 -10.54 -8.65
C ASP A 193 -15.20 -10.18 -9.25
N HIS A 194 -14.57 -11.18 -9.89
CA HIS A 194 -13.29 -11.03 -10.58
C HIS A 194 -12.19 -10.44 -9.69
N VAL A 195 -11.89 -11.12 -8.60
CA VAL A 195 -10.99 -10.64 -7.56
C VAL A 195 -9.57 -11.20 -7.72
N VAL A 196 -8.58 -10.36 -7.52
CA VAL A 196 -7.17 -10.74 -7.35
C VAL A 196 -6.87 -10.79 -5.87
N ARG A 197 -6.19 -11.85 -5.43
CA ARG A 197 -5.71 -12.01 -4.06
C ARG A 197 -4.19 -11.96 -4.04
N THR A 198 -3.63 -11.12 -3.17
CA THR A 198 -2.20 -11.02 -2.89
C THR A 198 -1.88 -11.48 -1.48
N LEU A 199 -0.62 -11.83 -1.27
CA LEU A 199 0.05 -11.80 0.04
C LEU A 199 1.02 -10.64 0.01
N GLU A 200 1.15 -9.94 1.13
CA GLU A 200 2.03 -8.78 1.27
C GLU A 200 2.81 -8.90 2.57
N TRP A 201 4.08 -8.52 2.54
CA TRP A 201 4.97 -8.59 3.69
C TRP A 201 6.13 -7.62 3.51
N THR A 202 6.75 -7.25 4.63
CA THR A 202 7.98 -6.47 4.65
C THR A 202 9.07 -7.19 5.44
N ARG A 203 10.33 -6.92 5.13
CA ARG A 203 11.45 -7.41 5.94
C ARG A 203 11.63 -6.62 7.22
N LEU A 204 11.02 -5.46 7.33
CA LEU A 204 11.05 -4.60 8.51
C LEU A 204 10.19 -5.20 9.63
N GLU A 205 9.11 -5.94 9.27
CA GLU A 205 8.23 -6.67 10.17
C GLU A 205 8.08 -8.14 9.72
N PRO A 206 9.11 -8.97 9.94
CA PRO A 206 9.19 -10.31 9.33
C PRO A 206 8.12 -11.30 9.81
N ASP A 207 7.44 -11.01 10.93
CA ASP A 207 6.37 -11.85 11.48
C ASP A 207 4.99 -11.50 10.92
N VAL A 208 4.84 -10.33 10.26
CA VAL A 208 3.58 -9.85 9.69
C VAL A 208 3.47 -10.28 8.24
N VAL A 209 2.34 -10.91 7.91
CA VAL A 209 1.93 -11.22 6.55
C VAL A 209 0.47 -10.85 6.40
N SER A 210 0.20 -9.93 5.48
CA SER A 210 -1.15 -9.49 5.16
C SER A 210 -1.67 -10.16 3.89
N MET A 211 -2.97 -10.22 3.75
CA MET A 211 -3.67 -10.71 2.58
C MET A 211 -4.68 -9.68 2.10
N LYS A 212 -4.51 -9.21 0.85
CA LYS A 212 -5.41 -8.23 0.25
C LYS A 212 -6.19 -8.83 -0.91
N PHE A 213 -7.41 -8.32 -1.12
CA PHE A 213 -8.32 -8.71 -2.19
C PHE A 213 -8.71 -7.47 -2.99
N TYR A 214 -8.37 -7.48 -4.26
CA TYR A 214 -8.62 -6.37 -5.18
C TYR A 214 -9.73 -6.73 -6.16
N ALA A 215 -10.81 -5.95 -6.17
CA ALA A 215 -11.92 -6.12 -7.12
C ALA A 215 -11.83 -5.10 -8.26
N ARG A 216 -12.31 -5.51 -9.43
CA ARG A 216 -12.29 -4.65 -10.62
C ARG A 216 -13.07 -3.35 -10.42
N GLY A 217 -12.44 -2.22 -10.73
CA GLY A 217 -13.04 -0.90 -10.66
C GLY A 217 -13.11 -0.30 -9.25
N LEU A 218 -12.69 -1.04 -8.23
CA LEU A 218 -12.79 -0.63 -6.82
C LEU A 218 -11.42 -0.54 -6.11
N GLY A 219 -10.45 -1.41 -6.47
CA GLY A 219 -9.25 -1.59 -5.67
C GLY A 219 -9.48 -2.58 -4.53
N ILE A 220 -8.96 -2.29 -3.34
CA ILE A 220 -9.06 -3.15 -2.15
C ILE A 220 -10.51 -3.25 -1.69
N VAL A 221 -10.99 -4.49 -1.51
CA VAL A 221 -12.34 -4.79 -0.98
C VAL A 221 -12.30 -5.58 0.32
N LEU A 222 -11.15 -6.17 0.62
CA LEU A 222 -10.86 -6.87 1.86
C LEU A 222 -9.36 -6.89 2.09
N GLU A 223 -8.96 -6.59 3.30
CA GLU A 223 -7.61 -6.75 3.81
C GLU A 223 -7.65 -7.42 5.17
N ARG A 224 -6.69 -8.29 5.45
CA ARG A 224 -6.53 -8.88 6.77
C ARG A 224 -5.14 -9.47 6.97
N ASP A 225 -4.68 -9.44 8.18
CA ASP A 225 -3.49 -10.18 8.58
C ASP A 225 -3.75 -11.69 8.58
N LEU A 226 -2.74 -12.42 8.15
CA LEU A 226 -2.66 -13.89 8.28
C LEU A 226 -1.78 -14.31 9.44
N SER A 227 -0.79 -13.48 9.76
CA SER A 227 0.14 -13.69 10.89
C SER A 227 0.70 -12.36 11.37
N GLY A 228 1.09 -12.29 12.63
CA GLY A 228 1.83 -11.19 13.24
C GLY A 228 1.00 -9.97 13.62
N GLY A 229 -0.24 -9.89 13.17
CA GLY A 229 -1.22 -8.85 13.48
C GLY A 229 -2.64 -9.43 13.53
N ASP A 230 -3.63 -8.57 13.72
CA ASP A 230 -5.05 -8.89 13.72
C ASP A 230 -5.87 -7.88 12.90
N GLU A 231 -5.21 -7.09 12.07
CA GLU A 231 -5.85 -6.15 11.17
C GLU A 231 -6.87 -6.85 10.26
N HIS A 232 -8.05 -6.24 10.14
CA HIS A 232 -9.10 -6.73 9.27
C HIS A 232 -10.00 -5.59 8.79
N PHE A 233 -9.86 -5.18 7.52
CA PHE A 233 -10.66 -4.14 6.89
C PHE A 233 -11.46 -4.67 5.70
N TRP A 234 -12.65 -4.11 5.45
CA TRP A 234 -13.48 -4.43 4.30
C TRP A 234 -14.19 -3.21 3.74
N LEU A 235 -14.35 -3.20 2.42
CA LEU A 235 -15.08 -2.14 1.71
C LEU A 235 -16.56 -2.13 2.13
N VAL A 236 -17.07 -0.96 2.50
CA VAL A 236 -18.49 -0.74 2.88
C VAL A 236 -19.22 0.17 1.91
N ALA A 237 -18.50 1.04 1.20
CA ALA A 237 -19.09 1.94 0.21
C ALA A 237 -18.04 2.38 -0.82
N SER A 238 -18.49 2.70 -2.02
CA SER A 238 -17.70 3.38 -3.03
C SER A 238 -18.55 4.43 -3.71
N ALA A 239 -17.91 5.52 -4.13
CA ALA A 239 -18.50 6.53 -4.98
C ALA A 239 -17.51 6.83 -6.11
N GLY A 240 -17.98 6.89 -7.33
CA GLY A 240 -17.18 7.23 -8.50
C GLY A 240 -17.63 8.56 -9.12
N PRO A 241 -16.83 9.09 -10.06
CA PRO A 241 -17.25 10.20 -10.90
C PRO A 241 -18.38 9.81 -11.82
#